data_12e4323b1fed24dd2194ade49416b2f4
#
_entry.id   12e4323b1fed24dd2194ade49416b2f4
#
_cell.length_a   1.000
_cell.length_b   1.000
_cell.length_c   1.000
_cell.angle_alpha   90.00
_cell.angle_beta   90.00
_cell.angle_gamma   90.00
#
_symmetry.space_group_name_H-M   'P 1'
#
loop_
_entity.id
_entity.type
_entity.pdbx_description
1 polymer ?
#
loop_
_entity_poly.entity_id
_entity_poly.type
_entity_poly.pdbx_seq_one_letter_code
_entity_poly.pdbx_strand_id
1 'polypeptide(L)'
;MKQPYNIVCVSDESYIQHTAVMLCSLFETNKNNIFHIYLLTPDVSQVSRQRLTALCKYYGSKFTICNCSINEISHLPIGQWNVIMYLKLLMPQLLPADTERCLFLDVDMIVNADITELYHINLADNIIAAAEDMPDCVHIKERLGLPQNELYINSGVMVCDLNAWRKLEIQFPIFDFIHSIIDKIRNEQDVIALYFRGMLKILPIRWNMVTFYFNRIPKIFPKYLPELQKAKRYPAIIHFAAPIKPWFRDSQHPYAYLYKKYLRIYA
;
A
#
# COMPACT_ATOMS: atom_id res chain seq x y z
N MET A 1 -6.88 0.36 27.57
CA MET A 1 -7.57 0.42 26.27
C MET A 1 -6.63 -0.15 25.20
N LYS A 2 -7.14 -0.94 24.23
CA LYS A 2 -6.30 -1.41 23.11
C LYS A 2 -5.82 -0.19 22.31
N GLN A 3 -4.53 -0.18 21.97
CA GLN A 3 -4.01 0.84 21.06
C GLN A 3 -4.56 0.60 19.65
N PRO A 4 -4.98 1.66 18.93
CA PRO A 4 -5.48 1.51 17.57
C PRO A 4 -4.36 1.13 16.61
N TYR A 5 -4.70 0.37 15.57
CA TYR A 5 -3.79 0.12 14.45
C TYR A 5 -3.80 1.34 13.54
N ASN A 6 -2.62 1.90 13.29
CA ASN A 6 -2.44 3.04 12.41
C ASN A 6 -2.43 2.55 10.96
N ILE A 7 -3.45 2.92 10.20
CA ILE A 7 -3.58 2.60 8.77
C ILE A 7 -3.37 3.88 7.97
N VAL A 8 -2.50 3.83 6.99
CA VAL A 8 -2.22 4.96 6.10
C VAL A 8 -2.65 4.61 4.69
N CYS A 9 -3.31 5.51 4.02
CA CYS A 9 -3.62 5.40 2.60
C CYS A 9 -3.46 6.74 1.90
N VAL A 10 -3.24 6.68 0.59
CA VAL A 10 -3.15 7.86 -0.30
C VAL A 10 -4.33 7.84 -1.25
N SER A 11 -5.03 8.96 -1.39
CA SER A 11 -6.14 9.08 -2.33
C SER A 11 -6.33 10.54 -2.77
N ASP A 12 -6.88 10.71 -3.94
CA ASP A 12 -7.50 11.97 -4.41
C ASP A 12 -9.03 11.80 -4.49
N GLU A 13 -9.73 12.86 -4.88
CA GLU A 13 -11.20 12.86 -4.97
C GLU A 13 -11.72 11.75 -5.91
N SER A 14 -11.00 11.44 -6.99
CA SER A 14 -11.43 10.44 -7.97
C SER A 14 -11.45 9.02 -7.41
N TYR A 15 -10.64 8.74 -6.38
CA TYR A 15 -10.53 7.42 -5.75
C TYR A 15 -11.21 7.31 -4.38
N ILE A 16 -11.91 8.35 -3.92
CA ILE A 16 -12.55 8.33 -2.57
C ILE A 16 -13.56 7.18 -2.40
N GLN A 17 -14.35 6.88 -3.43
CA GLN A 17 -15.26 5.73 -3.37
C GLN A 17 -14.51 4.41 -3.18
N HIS A 18 -13.36 4.25 -3.85
CA HIS A 18 -12.55 3.04 -3.76
C HIS A 18 -11.86 2.95 -2.40
N THR A 19 -11.41 4.10 -1.88
CA THR A 19 -10.91 4.22 -0.49
C THR A 19 -11.97 3.75 0.52
N ALA A 20 -13.20 4.21 0.38
CA ALA A 20 -14.29 3.80 1.26
C ALA A 20 -14.59 2.30 1.17
N VAL A 21 -14.55 1.71 -0.03
CA VAL A 21 -14.74 0.26 -0.23
C VAL A 21 -13.61 -0.54 0.42
N MET A 22 -12.35 -0.11 0.26
CA MET A 22 -11.21 -0.72 0.93
C MET A 22 -11.37 -0.66 2.46
N LEU A 23 -11.70 0.52 3.03
CA LEU A 23 -11.93 0.69 4.46
C LEU A 23 -13.10 -0.15 4.97
N CYS A 24 -14.23 -0.23 4.25
CA CYS A 24 -15.33 -1.13 4.59
C CYS A 24 -14.85 -2.58 4.68
N SER A 25 -14.04 -3.04 3.72
CA SER A 25 -13.51 -4.40 3.74
C SER A 25 -12.60 -4.64 4.94
N LEU A 26 -11.75 -3.66 5.27
CA LEU A 26 -10.89 -3.69 6.45
C LEU A 26 -11.71 -3.81 7.74
N PHE A 27 -12.70 -2.96 7.92
CA PHE A 27 -13.51 -2.94 9.13
C PHE A 27 -14.35 -4.22 9.28
N GLU A 28 -14.99 -4.68 8.21
CA GLU A 28 -15.84 -5.88 8.24
C GLU A 28 -15.08 -7.17 8.54
N THR A 29 -13.83 -7.26 8.13
CA THR A 29 -12.97 -8.43 8.38
C THR A 29 -12.18 -8.34 9.68
N ASN A 30 -12.21 -7.18 10.38
CA ASN A 30 -11.41 -6.90 11.56
C ASN A 30 -12.23 -6.27 12.70
N LYS A 31 -13.44 -6.78 12.96
CA LYS A 31 -14.42 -6.21 13.90
C LYS A 31 -13.94 -6.05 15.34
N ASN A 32 -12.92 -6.81 15.74
CA ASN A 32 -12.35 -6.76 17.09
C ASN A 32 -11.18 -5.78 17.24
N ASN A 33 -10.78 -5.12 16.14
CA ASN A 33 -9.69 -4.19 16.10
C ASN A 33 -10.20 -2.75 16.04
N ILE A 34 -9.43 -1.83 16.61
CA ILE A 34 -9.70 -0.39 16.55
C ILE A 34 -8.64 0.23 15.64
N PHE A 35 -9.04 1.16 14.79
CA PHE A 35 -8.14 1.77 13.82
C PHE A 35 -8.03 3.28 14.02
N HIS A 36 -6.87 3.81 13.65
CA HIS A 36 -6.69 5.20 13.33
C HIS A 36 -6.31 5.29 11.84
N ILE A 37 -7.21 5.79 11.03
CA ILE A 37 -7.01 5.93 9.58
C ILE A 37 -6.42 7.30 9.29
N TYR A 38 -5.31 7.34 8.58
CA TYR A 38 -4.67 8.54 8.06
C TYR A 38 -4.82 8.54 6.54
N LEU A 39 -5.51 9.53 6.01
CA LEU A 39 -5.63 9.76 4.58
C LEU A 39 -4.67 10.87 4.16
N LEU A 40 -3.64 10.53 3.40
CA LEU A 40 -2.75 11.50 2.77
C LEU A 40 -3.38 11.90 1.43
N THR A 41 -3.62 13.19 1.25
CA THR A 41 -4.33 13.69 0.06
C THR A 41 -3.91 15.12 -0.27
N PRO A 42 -3.80 15.50 -1.55
CA PRO A 42 -3.62 16.90 -1.91
C PRO A 42 -4.88 17.71 -1.63
N ASP A 43 -6.04 17.16 -1.95
CA ASP A 43 -7.35 17.73 -1.62
C ASP A 43 -8.47 16.70 -1.86
N VAL A 44 -9.53 16.81 -1.07
CA VAL A 44 -10.79 16.09 -1.23
C VAL A 44 -11.95 16.99 -0.79
N SER A 45 -13.09 16.85 -1.46
CA SER A 45 -14.28 17.65 -1.20
C SER A 45 -14.79 17.51 0.23
N GLN A 46 -15.48 18.54 0.72
CA GLN A 46 -16.12 18.52 2.04
C GLN A 46 -17.07 17.31 2.19
N VAL A 47 -17.80 16.98 1.13
CA VAL A 47 -18.74 15.84 1.12
C VAL A 47 -17.98 14.53 1.31
N SER A 48 -16.89 14.33 0.59
CA SER A 48 -16.03 13.16 0.71
C SER A 48 -15.41 13.04 2.10
N ARG A 49 -14.92 14.15 2.67
CA ARG A 49 -14.42 14.22 4.06
C ARG A 49 -15.47 13.77 5.07
N GLN A 50 -16.70 14.31 4.96
CA GLN A 50 -17.80 13.95 5.85
C GLN A 50 -18.19 12.49 5.74
N ARG A 51 -18.28 11.95 4.52
CA ARG A 51 -18.62 10.53 4.28
C ARG A 51 -17.59 9.57 4.87
N LEU A 52 -16.29 9.80 4.63
CA LEU A 52 -15.23 8.96 5.21
C LEU A 52 -15.16 9.09 6.74
N THR A 53 -15.37 10.29 7.28
CA THR A 53 -15.44 10.50 8.72
C THR A 53 -16.61 9.72 9.34
N ALA A 54 -17.79 9.78 8.71
CA ALA A 54 -18.97 9.05 9.16
C ALA A 54 -18.75 7.53 9.10
N LEU A 55 -18.14 7.03 8.02
CA LEU A 55 -17.76 5.63 7.87
C LEU A 55 -16.84 5.17 9.01
N CYS A 56 -15.73 5.87 9.24
CA CYS A 56 -14.79 5.49 10.29
C CYS A 56 -15.44 5.54 11.68
N LYS A 57 -16.25 6.57 11.95
CA LYS A 57 -16.99 6.71 13.20
C LYS A 57 -17.99 5.57 13.42
N TYR A 58 -18.69 5.13 12.37
CA TYR A 58 -19.63 4.00 12.44
C TYR A 58 -18.94 2.72 12.93
N TYR A 59 -17.69 2.49 12.51
CA TYR A 59 -16.88 1.36 12.97
C TYR A 59 -16.01 1.66 14.21
N GLY A 60 -16.29 2.75 14.94
CA GLY A 60 -15.56 3.10 16.17
C GLY A 60 -14.08 3.46 15.96
N SER A 61 -13.71 3.84 14.74
CA SER A 61 -12.34 4.16 14.35
C SER A 61 -12.13 5.67 14.25
N LYS A 62 -10.88 6.12 14.49
CA LYS A 62 -10.47 7.51 14.27
C LYS A 62 -10.14 7.73 12.78
N PHE A 63 -10.36 8.95 12.31
CA PHE A 63 -10.04 9.37 10.95
C PHE A 63 -9.34 10.73 10.96
N THR A 64 -8.18 10.80 10.33
CA THR A 64 -7.38 12.02 10.18
C THR A 64 -7.06 12.23 8.72
N ILE A 65 -7.32 13.42 8.21
CA ILE A 65 -6.90 13.84 6.87
C ILE A 65 -5.62 14.64 6.99
N CYS A 66 -4.57 14.18 6.32
CA CYS A 66 -3.31 14.88 6.16
C CYS A 66 -3.32 15.56 4.79
N ASN A 67 -3.58 16.87 4.77
CA ASN A 67 -3.51 17.64 3.54
C ASN A 67 -2.04 17.83 3.13
N CYS A 68 -1.70 17.39 1.92
CA CYS A 68 -0.33 17.34 1.43
C CYS A 68 -0.18 18.29 0.24
N SER A 69 0.86 19.12 0.24
CA SER A 69 1.25 19.82 -0.97
C SER A 69 1.88 18.83 -1.96
N ILE A 70 1.52 18.95 -3.23
CA ILE A 70 2.15 18.17 -4.32
C ILE A 70 3.30 18.92 -5.00
N ASN A 71 3.62 20.14 -4.56
CA ASN A 71 4.60 20.99 -5.24
C ASN A 71 5.98 20.33 -5.32
N GLU A 72 6.41 19.70 -4.24
CA GLU A 72 7.73 19.03 -4.16
C GLU A 72 7.81 17.74 -4.98
N ILE A 73 6.66 17.13 -5.28
CA ILE A 73 6.59 15.84 -5.99
C ILE A 73 6.09 15.95 -7.43
N SER A 74 5.54 17.11 -7.82
CA SER A 74 4.87 17.31 -9.12
C SER A 74 5.76 17.06 -10.35
N HIS A 75 7.07 17.21 -10.19
CA HIS A 75 8.08 17.03 -11.23
C HIS A 75 8.66 15.60 -11.29
N LEU A 76 8.29 14.73 -10.35
CA LEU A 76 8.85 13.39 -10.26
C LEU A 76 8.27 12.46 -11.36
N PRO A 77 9.05 11.47 -11.81
CA PRO A 77 8.61 10.53 -12.84
C PRO A 77 7.43 9.68 -12.34
N ILE A 78 6.34 9.63 -13.10
CA ILE A 78 5.10 8.91 -12.70
C ILE A 78 4.83 7.66 -13.53
N GLY A 79 5.55 7.44 -14.64
CA GLY A 79 5.24 6.37 -15.57
C GLY A 79 3.79 6.48 -16.07
N GLN A 80 2.98 5.47 -15.74
CA GLN A 80 1.53 5.45 -16.06
C GLN A 80 0.64 5.77 -14.84
N TRP A 81 1.24 6.21 -13.72
CA TRP A 81 0.56 6.38 -12.45
C TRP A 81 0.32 7.86 -12.10
N ASN A 82 -0.39 8.12 -11.02
CA ASN A 82 -0.63 9.47 -10.51
C ASN A 82 0.51 9.91 -9.57
N VAL A 83 0.91 11.17 -9.64
CA VAL A 83 1.99 11.72 -8.81
C VAL A 83 1.72 11.62 -7.30
N ILE A 84 0.45 11.60 -6.90
CA ILE A 84 0.10 11.50 -5.47
C ILE A 84 0.64 10.24 -4.79
N MET A 85 1.01 9.20 -5.55
CA MET A 85 1.62 7.99 -4.97
C MET A 85 2.90 8.29 -4.20
N TYR A 86 3.63 9.34 -4.59
CA TYR A 86 4.83 9.78 -3.85
C TYR A 86 4.51 10.30 -2.44
N LEU A 87 3.26 10.64 -2.13
CA LEU A 87 2.88 11.09 -0.78
C LEU A 87 3.14 10.03 0.28
N LYS A 88 3.16 8.73 -0.08
CA LYS A 88 3.54 7.66 0.87
C LYS A 88 4.98 7.80 1.38
N LEU A 89 5.86 8.45 0.63
CA LEU A 89 7.25 8.71 1.05
C LEU A 89 7.33 9.77 2.15
N LEU A 90 6.28 10.56 2.32
CA LEU A 90 6.20 11.62 3.33
C LEU A 90 5.59 11.13 4.66
N MET A 91 5.23 9.85 4.78
CA MET A 91 4.63 9.31 6.02
C MET A 91 5.38 9.67 7.30
N PRO A 92 6.74 9.59 7.36
CA PRO A 92 7.48 9.93 8.58
C PRO A 92 7.29 11.36 9.04
N GLN A 93 7.06 12.30 8.10
CA GLN A 93 6.92 13.73 8.33
C GLN A 93 5.45 14.12 8.60
N LEU A 94 4.49 13.44 7.93
CA LEU A 94 3.08 13.79 7.97
C LEU A 94 2.31 13.14 9.14
N LEU A 95 2.79 12.00 9.63
CA LEU A 95 2.15 11.34 10.75
C LEU A 95 2.66 11.91 12.09
N PRO A 96 1.83 11.90 13.15
CA PRO A 96 2.24 12.35 14.47
C PRO A 96 3.55 11.67 14.95
N ALA A 97 4.39 12.42 15.65
CA ALA A 97 5.71 11.96 16.08
C ALA A 97 5.64 10.73 17.00
N ASP A 98 4.54 10.56 17.73
CA ASP A 98 4.27 9.42 18.59
C ASP A 98 3.73 8.19 17.85
N THR A 99 3.49 8.30 16.54
CA THR A 99 3.11 7.16 15.70
C THR A 99 4.36 6.38 15.33
N GLU A 100 4.61 5.27 16.04
CA GLU A 100 5.83 4.48 15.86
C GLU A 100 5.74 3.50 14.68
N ARG A 101 4.53 2.99 14.41
CA ARG A 101 4.27 1.96 13.39
C ARG A 101 3.00 2.29 12.62
N CYS A 102 3.01 1.97 11.32
CA CYS A 102 1.80 1.98 10.52
C CYS A 102 1.76 0.81 9.53
N LEU A 103 0.55 0.51 9.05
CA LEU A 103 0.31 -0.31 7.87
C LEU A 103 -0.19 0.62 6.75
N PHE A 104 0.60 0.73 5.70
CA PHE A 104 0.20 1.41 4.47
C PHE A 104 -0.59 0.45 3.58
N LEU A 105 -1.71 0.94 3.03
CA LEU A 105 -2.56 0.21 2.09
C LEU A 105 -2.91 1.12 0.90
N ASP A 106 -2.66 0.65 -0.32
CA ASP A 106 -3.24 1.28 -1.51
C ASP A 106 -4.77 1.13 -1.48
N VAL A 107 -5.47 2.01 -2.18
CA VAL A 107 -6.94 2.10 -2.06
C VAL A 107 -7.71 1.23 -3.05
N ASP A 108 -7.03 0.65 -4.03
CA ASP A 108 -7.59 -0.31 -4.98
C ASP A 108 -7.45 -1.77 -4.49
N MET A 109 -7.84 -1.99 -3.23
CA MET A 109 -7.69 -3.27 -2.53
C MET A 109 -8.98 -3.73 -1.87
N ILE A 110 -9.03 -5.02 -1.55
CA ILE A 110 -9.97 -5.62 -0.60
C ILE A 110 -9.18 -6.34 0.49
N VAL A 111 -9.38 -5.93 1.74
CA VAL A 111 -8.91 -6.68 2.90
C VAL A 111 -9.88 -7.82 3.16
N ASN A 112 -9.40 -9.07 3.09
CA ASN A 112 -10.23 -10.28 3.12
C ASN A 112 -9.88 -11.21 4.31
N ALA A 113 -9.02 -10.75 5.21
CA ALA A 113 -8.64 -11.47 6.43
C ALA A 113 -8.35 -10.51 7.59
N ASP A 114 -8.27 -11.06 8.81
CA ASP A 114 -7.77 -10.32 9.97
C ASP A 114 -6.30 -9.95 9.75
N ILE A 115 -5.97 -8.65 9.94
CA ILE A 115 -4.64 -8.10 9.70
C ILE A 115 -3.76 -8.07 10.95
N THR A 116 -4.19 -8.63 12.07
CA THR A 116 -3.44 -8.58 13.33
C THR A 116 -2.04 -9.18 13.19
N GLU A 117 -1.93 -10.35 12.54
CA GLU A 117 -0.65 -10.99 12.24
C GLU A 117 0.25 -10.08 11.38
N LEU A 118 -0.32 -9.45 10.35
CA LEU A 118 0.41 -8.53 9.48
C LEU A 118 0.88 -7.30 10.23
N TYR A 119 -0.03 -6.64 10.97
CA TYR A 119 0.30 -5.40 11.69
C TYR A 119 1.40 -5.60 12.72
N HIS A 120 1.42 -6.75 13.41
CA HIS A 120 2.39 -7.08 14.46
C HIS A 120 3.60 -7.89 13.96
N ILE A 121 3.81 -8.00 12.66
CA ILE A 121 4.97 -8.71 12.14
C ILE A 121 6.26 -8.13 12.74
N ASN A 122 7.14 -9.01 13.21
CA ASN A 122 8.44 -8.57 13.68
C ASN A 122 9.31 -8.12 12.51
N LEU A 123 9.63 -6.84 12.43
CA LEU A 123 10.50 -6.29 11.40
C LEU A 123 11.98 -6.62 11.59
N ALA A 124 12.39 -7.05 12.79
CA ALA A 124 13.79 -7.17 13.20
C ALA A 124 14.54 -5.85 12.90
N ASP A 125 15.64 -5.91 12.17
CA ASP A 125 16.43 -4.72 11.80
C ASP A 125 15.93 -4.03 10.51
N ASN A 126 14.78 -4.46 9.98
CA ASN A 126 14.22 -3.86 8.76
C ASN A 126 13.27 -2.69 9.08
N ILE A 127 13.22 -1.74 8.19
CA ILE A 127 12.35 -0.55 8.31
C ILE A 127 10.96 -0.82 7.71
N ILE A 128 10.92 -1.57 6.61
CA ILE A 128 9.68 -1.88 5.88
C ILE A 128 9.56 -3.38 5.69
N ALA A 129 8.32 -3.91 5.85
CA ALA A 129 7.95 -5.21 5.32
C ALA A 129 6.94 -5.06 4.19
N ALA A 130 7.20 -5.69 3.04
CA ALA A 130 6.33 -5.69 1.87
C ALA A 130 6.43 -7.02 1.12
N ALA A 131 5.43 -7.35 0.31
CA ALA A 131 5.51 -8.53 -0.56
C ALA A 131 6.41 -8.24 -1.78
N GLU A 132 7.12 -9.27 -2.25
CA GLU A 132 7.86 -9.17 -3.52
C GLU A 132 6.87 -8.89 -4.65
N ASP A 133 7.24 -8.00 -5.57
CA ASP A 133 6.46 -7.71 -6.76
C ASP A 133 6.56 -8.86 -7.77
N MET A 134 5.87 -8.70 -8.87
CA MET A 134 5.77 -9.75 -9.88
C MET A 134 7.13 -10.25 -10.38
N PRO A 135 7.19 -11.53 -10.76
CA PRO A 135 8.39 -12.15 -11.30
C PRO A 135 8.99 -11.45 -12.54
N ASP A 136 8.18 -10.72 -13.29
CA ASP A 136 8.57 -10.04 -14.52
C ASP A 136 9.37 -8.73 -14.29
N CYS A 137 9.77 -8.48 -13.03
CA CYS A 137 10.55 -7.28 -12.65
C CYS A 137 12.01 -7.32 -13.11
N VAL A 138 12.44 -8.29 -13.94
CA VAL A 138 13.82 -8.41 -14.46
C VAL A 138 14.28 -7.09 -15.10
N HIS A 139 13.50 -6.54 -16.03
CA HIS A 139 13.83 -5.28 -16.70
C HIS A 139 13.86 -4.08 -15.75
N ILE A 140 13.02 -4.11 -14.69
CA ILE A 140 13.03 -3.07 -13.67
C ILE A 140 14.34 -3.15 -12.88
N LYS A 141 14.71 -4.35 -12.43
CA LYS A 141 15.97 -4.56 -11.69
C LYS A 141 17.20 -4.15 -12.52
N GLU A 142 17.25 -4.49 -13.81
CA GLU A 142 18.31 -4.06 -14.72
C GLU A 142 18.40 -2.54 -14.83
N ARG A 143 17.26 -1.85 -15.03
CA ARG A 143 17.19 -0.39 -15.09
C ARG A 143 17.66 0.28 -13.80
N LEU A 144 17.30 -0.29 -12.65
CA LEU A 144 17.66 0.22 -11.33
C LEU A 144 19.10 -0.17 -10.92
N GLY A 145 19.79 -1.03 -11.67
CA GLY A 145 21.10 -1.57 -11.32
C GLY A 145 21.04 -2.53 -10.13
N LEU A 146 19.88 -3.18 -9.92
CA LEU A 146 19.71 -4.20 -8.88
C LEU A 146 20.11 -5.59 -9.40
N PRO A 147 20.86 -6.38 -8.63
CA PRO A 147 21.09 -7.80 -8.94
C PRO A 147 19.78 -8.56 -9.09
N GLN A 148 19.74 -9.59 -9.94
CA GLN A 148 18.51 -10.37 -10.18
C GLN A 148 17.97 -11.08 -8.93
N ASN A 149 18.82 -11.41 -7.97
CA ASN A 149 18.45 -12.00 -6.68
C ASN A 149 18.10 -10.96 -5.60
N GLU A 150 18.23 -9.67 -5.88
CA GLU A 150 17.81 -8.59 -4.98
C GLU A 150 16.29 -8.51 -4.93
N LEU A 151 15.75 -8.01 -3.82
CA LEU A 151 14.33 -7.84 -3.65
C LEU A 151 13.83 -6.61 -4.40
N TYR A 152 12.73 -6.76 -5.13
CA TYR A 152 11.94 -5.65 -5.65
C TYR A 152 10.51 -5.86 -5.18
N ILE A 153 10.05 -4.96 -4.30
CA ILE A 153 8.78 -5.12 -3.58
C ILE A 153 7.65 -4.41 -4.30
N ASN A 154 6.42 -4.84 -4.05
CA ASN A 154 5.23 -4.07 -4.38
C ASN A 154 4.85 -3.17 -3.20
N SER A 155 4.82 -1.87 -3.41
CA SER A 155 4.63 -0.83 -2.39
C SER A 155 3.18 -0.64 -1.95
N GLY A 156 2.24 -1.42 -2.47
CA GLY A 156 0.81 -1.26 -2.15
C GLY A 156 0.42 -1.74 -0.76
N VAL A 157 1.19 -2.66 -0.16
CA VAL A 157 1.04 -3.09 1.24
C VAL A 157 2.38 -3.02 1.92
N MET A 158 2.51 -2.16 2.93
CA MET A 158 3.76 -1.99 3.67
C MET A 158 3.50 -1.87 5.17
N VAL A 159 4.17 -2.69 5.98
CA VAL A 159 4.29 -2.45 7.42
C VAL A 159 5.57 -1.64 7.64
N CYS A 160 5.45 -0.48 8.27
CA CYS A 160 6.55 0.46 8.41
C CYS A 160 6.87 0.72 9.89
N ASP A 161 8.16 0.68 10.23
CA ASP A 161 8.69 1.26 11.46
C ASP A 161 9.00 2.74 11.20
N LEU A 162 8.10 3.62 11.66
CA LEU A 162 8.24 5.06 11.42
C LEU A 162 9.35 5.69 12.26
N ASN A 163 9.70 5.11 13.40
CA ASN A 163 10.81 5.61 14.20
C ASN A 163 12.15 5.34 13.53
N ALA A 164 12.32 4.13 13.01
CA ALA A 164 13.51 3.79 12.23
C ALA A 164 13.59 4.59 10.93
N TRP A 165 12.45 4.80 10.24
CA TRP A 165 12.40 5.60 9.03
C TRP A 165 12.74 7.08 9.29
N ARG A 166 12.21 7.70 10.35
CA ARG A 166 12.56 9.07 10.74
C ARG A 166 14.05 9.23 11.05
N LYS A 167 14.68 8.23 11.69
CA LYS A 167 16.12 8.25 11.95
C LYS A 167 16.93 8.19 10.66
N LEU A 168 16.52 7.36 9.71
CA LEU A 168 17.14 7.27 8.39
C LEU A 168 16.98 8.60 7.63
N GLU A 169 15.80 9.19 7.66
CA GLU A 169 15.46 10.46 6.99
C GLU A 169 16.34 11.64 7.46
N ILE A 170 16.69 11.67 8.76
CA ILE A 170 17.60 12.70 9.31
C ILE A 170 19.02 12.55 8.72
N GLN A 171 19.48 11.33 8.47
CA GLN A 171 20.82 11.07 7.98
C GLN A 171 20.91 11.14 6.44
N PHE A 172 19.85 10.70 5.79
CA PHE A 172 19.75 10.59 4.33
C PHE A 172 18.35 11.05 3.89
N PRO A 173 18.12 12.36 3.67
CA PRO A 173 16.84 12.87 3.22
C PRO A 173 16.39 12.20 1.92
N ILE A 174 15.15 11.69 1.90
CA ILE A 174 14.67 10.89 0.75
C ILE A 174 14.60 11.71 -0.54
N PHE A 175 14.33 13.01 -0.46
CA PHE A 175 14.29 13.85 -1.65
C PHE A 175 15.69 14.11 -2.24
N ASP A 176 16.74 14.25 -1.41
CA ASP A 176 18.12 14.33 -1.90
C ASP A 176 18.49 13.01 -2.59
N PHE A 177 18.08 11.88 -2.02
CA PHE A 177 18.28 10.59 -2.64
C PHE A 177 17.55 10.48 -3.99
N ILE A 178 16.26 10.87 -4.06
CA ILE A 178 15.47 10.88 -5.30
C ILE A 178 16.17 11.69 -6.38
N HIS A 179 16.64 12.89 -6.06
CA HIS A 179 17.36 13.73 -7.03
C HIS A 179 18.62 13.04 -7.57
N SER A 180 19.32 12.26 -6.74
CA SER A 180 20.53 11.54 -7.15
C SER A 180 20.28 10.36 -8.10
N ILE A 181 19.03 9.87 -8.17
CA ILE A 181 18.62 8.70 -8.96
C ILE A 181 17.50 8.98 -9.94
N ILE A 182 17.14 10.24 -10.17
CA ILE A 182 15.95 10.67 -10.91
C ILE A 182 15.85 10.02 -12.30
N ASP A 183 16.97 9.85 -13.00
CA ASP A 183 17.00 9.26 -14.34
C ASP A 183 16.68 7.75 -14.35
N LYS A 184 16.84 7.08 -13.21
CA LYS A 184 16.64 5.64 -13.07
C LYS A 184 15.24 5.25 -12.66
N ILE A 185 14.55 6.12 -11.92
CA ILE A 185 13.22 5.82 -11.39
C ILE A 185 12.09 6.11 -12.38
N ARG A 186 10.96 5.45 -12.20
CA ARG A 186 9.72 5.69 -12.96
C ARG A 186 8.51 5.93 -12.05
N ASN A 187 8.61 5.52 -10.79
CA ASN A 187 7.57 5.69 -9.78
C ASN A 187 8.16 5.62 -8.37
N GLU A 188 7.34 5.80 -7.36
CA GLU A 188 7.73 5.76 -5.95
C GLU A 188 8.17 4.37 -5.48
N GLN A 189 7.69 3.29 -6.10
CA GLN A 189 8.10 1.92 -5.78
C GLN A 189 9.59 1.70 -6.08
N ASP A 190 10.08 2.27 -7.18
CA ASP A 190 11.51 2.27 -7.53
C ASP A 190 12.34 2.97 -6.42
N VAL A 191 11.84 4.10 -5.91
CA VAL A 191 12.49 4.84 -4.82
C VAL A 191 12.55 3.96 -3.57
N ILE A 192 11.43 3.35 -3.17
CA ILE A 192 11.36 2.51 -1.97
C ILE A 192 12.32 1.33 -2.09
N ALA A 193 12.36 0.67 -3.24
CA ALA A 193 13.25 -0.48 -3.46
C ALA A 193 14.74 -0.11 -3.33
N LEU A 194 15.14 1.08 -3.79
CA LEU A 194 16.51 1.54 -3.72
C LEU A 194 16.87 2.18 -2.38
N TYR A 195 16.00 3.03 -1.83
CA TYR A 195 16.25 3.77 -0.59
C TYR A 195 16.33 2.85 0.63
N PHE A 196 15.47 1.83 0.68
CA PHE A 196 15.44 0.85 1.78
C PHE A 196 16.20 -0.44 1.45
N ARG A 197 17.09 -0.41 0.47
CA ARG A 197 17.89 -1.58 0.11
C ARG A 197 18.64 -2.12 1.33
N GLY A 198 18.49 -3.43 1.58
CA GLY A 198 19.05 -4.08 2.78
C GLY A 198 18.26 -3.87 4.07
N MET A 199 17.18 -3.09 4.03
CA MET A 199 16.29 -2.81 5.17
C MET A 199 14.83 -3.23 4.88
N LEU A 200 14.65 -4.16 3.93
CA LEU A 200 13.35 -4.68 3.50
C LEU A 200 13.15 -6.11 4.01
N LYS A 201 12.03 -6.36 4.66
CA LYS A 201 11.54 -7.70 5.03
C LYS A 201 10.47 -8.16 4.04
N ILE A 202 10.57 -9.40 3.58
CA ILE A 202 9.57 -9.97 2.68
C ILE A 202 8.36 -10.50 3.45
N LEU A 203 7.19 -10.04 3.04
CA LEU A 203 5.90 -10.56 3.47
C LEU A 203 5.48 -11.77 2.64
N PRO A 204 4.75 -12.73 3.24
CA PRO A 204 4.03 -13.74 2.47
C PRO A 204 3.13 -13.11 1.41
N ILE A 205 3.10 -13.69 0.19
CA ILE A 205 2.36 -13.19 -0.98
C ILE A 205 0.87 -12.97 -0.68
N ARG A 206 0.27 -13.77 0.23
CA ARG A 206 -1.14 -13.63 0.62
C ARG A 206 -1.52 -12.24 1.09
N TRP A 207 -0.55 -11.46 1.60
CA TRP A 207 -0.76 -10.11 2.11
C TRP A 207 -0.76 -9.03 1.02
N ASN A 208 -0.40 -9.38 -0.21
CA ASN A 208 -0.50 -8.47 -1.36
C ASN A 208 -0.70 -9.27 -2.66
N MET A 209 -1.88 -9.87 -2.80
CA MET A 209 -2.23 -10.69 -3.97
C MET A 209 -2.62 -9.80 -5.14
N VAL A 210 -1.63 -9.34 -5.90
CA VAL A 210 -1.84 -8.51 -7.10
C VAL A 210 -2.56 -9.29 -8.21
N THR A 211 -3.31 -8.59 -9.05
CA THR A 211 -4.15 -9.15 -10.14
C THR A 211 -3.41 -10.16 -11.01
N PHE A 212 -2.13 -9.92 -11.29
CA PHE A 212 -1.30 -10.80 -12.10
C PHE A 212 -1.29 -12.24 -11.58
N TYR A 213 -1.17 -12.44 -10.27
CA TYR A 213 -1.11 -13.77 -9.66
C TYR A 213 -2.41 -14.58 -9.83
N PHE A 214 -3.55 -13.93 -10.07
CA PHE A 214 -4.80 -14.64 -10.32
C PHE A 214 -4.91 -15.12 -11.76
N ASN A 215 -4.39 -14.35 -12.73
CA ASN A 215 -4.56 -14.58 -14.16
C ASN A 215 -3.46 -15.47 -14.77
N ARG A 216 -2.29 -15.55 -14.14
CA ARG A 216 -1.14 -16.31 -14.64
C ARG A 216 -0.49 -17.11 -13.52
N ILE A 217 0.03 -18.30 -13.88
CA ILE A 217 0.96 -19.02 -13.01
C ILE A 217 2.36 -18.56 -13.42
N PRO A 218 3.11 -17.86 -12.57
CA PRO A 218 4.45 -17.42 -12.90
C PRO A 218 5.33 -18.64 -13.19
N LYS A 219 5.75 -18.83 -14.43
CA LYS A 219 6.68 -19.91 -14.80
C LYS A 219 8.07 -19.70 -14.16
N ILE A 220 8.34 -18.49 -13.71
CA ILE A 220 9.68 -18.00 -13.34
C ILE A 220 10.05 -18.29 -11.89
N PHE A 221 9.08 -18.61 -10.99
CA PHE A 221 9.36 -18.85 -9.57
C PHE A 221 8.78 -20.15 -9.04
N PRO A 222 9.37 -21.31 -9.40
CA PRO A 222 8.93 -22.61 -8.87
C PRO A 222 8.92 -22.67 -7.33
N LYS A 223 9.87 -21.94 -6.68
CA LYS A 223 9.97 -21.87 -5.21
C LYS A 223 8.74 -21.27 -4.53
N TYR A 224 7.99 -20.40 -5.22
CA TYR A 224 6.78 -19.76 -4.66
C TYR A 224 5.47 -20.49 -5.03
N LEU A 225 5.51 -21.51 -5.88
CA LEU A 225 4.29 -22.18 -6.33
C LEU A 225 3.39 -22.71 -5.19
N PRO A 226 3.91 -23.38 -4.16
CA PRO A 226 3.08 -23.86 -3.05
C PRO A 226 2.41 -22.72 -2.28
N GLU A 227 3.17 -21.66 -1.98
CA GLU A 227 2.66 -20.48 -1.30
C GLU A 227 1.62 -19.75 -2.16
N LEU A 228 1.89 -19.57 -3.44
CA LEU A 228 1.01 -18.89 -4.38
C LEU A 228 -0.31 -19.65 -4.55
N GLN A 229 -0.29 -21.00 -4.65
CA GLN A 229 -1.51 -21.79 -4.73
C GLN A 229 -2.38 -21.62 -3.49
N LYS A 230 -1.77 -21.62 -2.30
CA LYS A 230 -2.47 -21.36 -1.03
C LYS A 230 -3.02 -19.93 -0.98
N ALA A 231 -2.21 -18.95 -1.37
CA ALA A 231 -2.61 -17.53 -1.38
C ALA A 231 -3.73 -17.25 -2.39
N LYS A 232 -3.73 -17.89 -3.56
CA LYS A 232 -4.84 -17.81 -4.53
C LYS A 232 -6.16 -18.28 -3.95
N ARG A 233 -6.12 -19.34 -3.16
CA ARG A 233 -7.32 -19.92 -2.55
C ARG A 233 -7.81 -19.11 -1.35
N TYR A 234 -6.89 -18.52 -0.60
CA TYR A 234 -7.14 -17.77 0.62
C TYR A 234 -6.33 -16.46 0.65
N PRO A 235 -6.61 -15.53 -0.28
CA PRO A 235 -5.92 -14.26 -0.28
C PRO A 235 -6.33 -13.45 0.95
N ALA A 236 -5.34 -12.89 1.66
CA ALA A 236 -5.60 -12.04 2.82
C ALA A 236 -5.88 -10.59 2.40
N ILE A 237 -5.11 -10.08 1.44
CA ILE A 237 -5.36 -8.79 0.79
C ILE A 237 -5.32 -9.02 -0.73
N ILE A 238 -6.40 -8.61 -1.40
CA ILE A 238 -6.54 -8.67 -2.86
C ILE A 238 -6.25 -7.28 -3.39
N HIS A 239 -5.20 -7.14 -4.20
CA HIS A 239 -4.77 -5.88 -4.77
C HIS A 239 -5.07 -5.85 -6.27
N PHE A 240 -5.94 -4.96 -6.69
CA PHE A 240 -6.35 -4.80 -8.09
C PHE A 240 -5.32 -3.95 -8.88
N ALA A 241 -4.03 -4.28 -8.73
CA ALA A 241 -2.89 -3.58 -9.33
C ALA A 241 -2.78 -3.87 -10.84
N ALA A 242 -3.85 -3.60 -11.60
CA ALA A 242 -3.90 -3.75 -13.05
C ALA A 242 -4.71 -2.60 -13.66
N PRO A 243 -4.53 -2.28 -14.95
CA PRO A 243 -5.31 -1.24 -15.62
C PRO A 243 -6.83 -1.49 -15.57
N ILE A 244 -7.25 -2.75 -15.72
CA ILE A 244 -8.68 -3.12 -15.61
C ILE A 244 -9.00 -3.37 -14.14
N LYS A 245 -9.74 -2.43 -13.56
CA LYS A 245 -10.14 -2.44 -12.15
C LYS A 245 -11.44 -3.22 -11.92
N PRO A 246 -11.73 -3.68 -10.69
CA PRO A 246 -12.93 -4.49 -10.37
C PRO A 246 -14.25 -3.71 -10.55
N TRP A 247 -14.20 -2.39 -10.59
CA TRP A 247 -15.36 -1.53 -10.79
C TRP A 247 -15.68 -1.28 -12.28
N PHE A 248 -14.83 -1.69 -13.21
CA PHE A 248 -15.12 -1.63 -14.62
C PHE A 248 -16.05 -2.77 -15.03
N ARG A 249 -16.90 -2.49 -16.04
CA ARG A 249 -17.94 -3.43 -16.49
C ARG A 249 -17.37 -4.72 -17.06
N ASP A 250 -16.23 -4.63 -17.71
CA ASP A 250 -15.49 -5.70 -18.40
C ASP A 250 -14.48 -6.42 -17.51
N SER A 251 -14.45 -6.12 -16.21
CA SER A 251 -13.54 -6.76 -15.27
C SER A 251 -13.79 -8.27 -15.18
N GLN A 252 -12.75 -9.04 -15.50
CA GLN A 252 -12.72 -10.51 -15.39
C GLN A 252 -12.01 -10.96 -14.11
N HIS A 253 -11.71 -10.05 -13.17
CA HIS A 253 -11.01 -10.42 -11.95
C HIS A 253 -11.86 -11.35 -11.08
N PRO A 254 -11.35 -12.52 -10.64
CA PRO A 254 -12.15 -13.54 -9.94
C PRO A 254 -12.76 -13.04 -8.63
N TYR A 255 -12.18 -12.01 -8.01
CA TYR A 255 -12.65 -11.39 -6.77
C TYR A 255 -13.36 -10.04 -6.97
N ALA A 256 -13.73 -9.64 -8.20
CA ALA A 256 -14.47 -8.40 -8.45
C ALA A 256 -15.82 -8.34 -7.70
N TYR A 257 -16.40 -9.51 -7.40
CA TYR A 257 -17.64 -9.58 -6.60
C TYR A 257 -17.48 -9.07 -5.16
N LEU A 258 -16.29 -9.20 -4.55
CA LEU A 258 -16.02 -8.64 -3.21
C LEU A 258 -16.02 -7.11 -3.23
N TYR A 259 -15.44 -6.49 -4.28
CA TYR A 259 -15.55 -5.06 -4.44
C TYR A 259 -17.01 -4.60 -4.48
N LYS A 260 -17.85 -5.27 -5.28
CA LYS A 260 -19.29 -4.97 -5.38
C LYS A 260 -20.03 -5.21 -4.06
N LYS A 261 -19.62 -6.23 -3.28
CA LYS A 261 -20.18 -6.49 -1.94
C LYS A 261 -19.94 -5.31 -1.00
N TYR A 262 -18.68 -4.86 -0.88
CA TYR A 262 -18.33 -3.78 0.04
C TYR A 262 -18.79 -2.40 -0.44
N LEU A 263 -18.91 -2.21 -1.75
CA LEU A 263 -19.55 -1.02 -2.31
C LEU A 263 -21.01 -0.89 -1.84
N ARG A 264 -21.77 -1.98 -1.80
CA ARG A 264 -23.17 -1.99 -1.31
C ARG A 264 -23.27 -1.73 0.19
N ILE A 265 -22.26 -2.09 0.98
CA ILE A 265 -22.22 -1.81 2.43
C ILE A 265 -21.94 -0.33 2.66
N TYR A 266 -21.12 0.30 1.81
CA TYR A 266 -20.80 1.71 1.89
C TYR A 266 -21.93 2.62 1.38
N ALA A 267 -22.65 2.23 0.31
CA ALA A 267 -23.70 3.01 -0.32
C ALA A 267 -24.94 3.17 0.56
#